data_76abe59b35399eeda82392d028366233
#
_entry.id   76abe59b35399eeda82392d028366233
#
_cell.length_a   1.000
_cell.length_b   1.000
_cell.length_c   1.000
_cell.angle_alpha   90.00
_cell.angle_beta   90.00
_cell.angle_gamma   90.00
#
_symmetry.space_group_name_H-M   'P 1'
#
loop_
_entity.id
_entity.type
_entity.pdbx_description
1 polymer ?
#
loop_
_entity_poly.entity_id
_entity_poly.type
_entity_poly.pdbx_seq_one_letter_code
_entity_poly.pdbx_strand_id
1 'polypeptide(L)'
;MKLGRKIIVIGCPGSGKSTISKKLSDATGLPLFHLDNIWWKSDRSHISREEFDKKLGEILTADRWIIDGDYSRTYEMRFAACDTVIFLDYSLDECMNGIKERVGKARTDIPWTEDELDPELVNQVENYANANRPVILSLFEKYPDVNRFVFKSRPEAAEWMSGLGLNSDLYAPIFRSQTPHYRAFGLFL
;
A
#
# COMPACT_ATOMS: atom_id res chain seq x y z
N MET A 1 -10.53 17.91 -3.83
CA MET A 1 -9.32 17.65 -3.01
C MET A 1 -8.23 17.18 -3.99
N LYS A 2 -7.03 17.72 -3.92
CA LYS A 2 -5.94 17.38 -4.86
C LYS A 2 -5.15 16.19 -4.29
N LEU A 3 -4.86 15.19 -5.13
CA LEU A 3 -3.99 14.07 -4.77
C LEU A 3 -2.57 14.59 -4.52
N GLY A 4 -1.93 14.14 -3.45
CA GLY A 4 -0.57 14.52 -3.12
C GLY A 4 0.49 13.68 -3.85
N ARG A 5 1.72 13.70 -3.34
CA ARG A 5 2.87 13.01 -3.95
C ARG A 5 3.49 11.95 -3.04
N LYS A 6 3.14 11.95 -1.76
CA LYS A 6 3.55 10.98 -0.73
C LYS A 6 2.30 10.27 -0.20
N ILE A 7 1.94 9.18 -0.85
CA ILE A 7 0.64 8.52 -0.68
C ILE A 7 0.81 7.20 0.04
N ILE A 8 0.07 7.00 1.13
CA ILE A 8 -0.10 5.67 1.71
C ILE A 8 -1.46 5.10 1.37
N VAL A 9 -1.49 3.80 1.03
CA VAL A 9 -2.73 3.05 0.78
C VAL A 9 -2.83 1.96 1.83
N ILE A 10 -3.81 2.09 2.71
CA ILE A 10 -4.04 1.22 3.86
C ILE A 10 -5.45 0.66 3.87
N GLY A 11 -5.66 -0.40 4.61
CA GLY A 11 -6.96 -1.08 4.72
C GLY A 11 -6.80 -2.57 4.98
N CYS A 12 -7.89 -3.23 5.28
CA CYS A 12 -7.95 -4.66 5.60
C CYS A 12 -7.33 -5.53 4.47
N PRO A 13 -6.69 -6.67 4.78
CA PRO A 13 -6.36 -7.66 3.76
C PRO A 13 -7.60 -8.00 2.91
N GLY A 14 -7.42 -8.15 1.59
CA GLY A 14 -8.55 -8.38 0.66
C GLY A 14 -9.30 -7.13 0.19
N SER A 15 -9.05 -5.94 0.74
CA SER A 15 -9.72 -4.69 0.30
C SER A 15 -9.32 -4.22 -1.10
N GLY A 16 -8.23 -4.73 -1.69
CA GLY A 16 -7.77 -4.33 -3.02
C GLY A 16 -6.76 -3.18 -3.03
N LYS A 17 -6.05 -2.95 -1.93
CA LYS A 17 -4.97 -1.95 -1.82
C LYS A 17 -4.01 -1.98 -2.99
N SER A 18 -3.42 -3.15 -3.27
CA SER A 18 -2.40 -3.30 -4.32
C SER A 18 -2.96 -3.00 -5.72
N THR A 19 -4.24 -3.30 -5.94
CA THR A 19 -4.93 -2.96 -7.20
C THR A 19 -5.06 -1.45 -7.38
N ILE A 20 -5.50 -0.73 -6.35
CA ILE A 20 -5.64 0.74 -6.38
C ILE A 20 -4.26 1.38 -6.48
N SER A 21 -3.28 0.93 -5.69
CA SER A 21 -1.92 1.45 -5.68
C SER A 21 -1.26 1.33 -7.05
N LYS A 22 -1.44 0.18 -7.72
CA LYS A 22 -0.93 0.00 -9.08
C LYS A 22 -1.59 0.96 -10.07
N LYS A 23 -2.91 1.05 -10.07
CA LYS A 23 -3.65 1.98 -10.94
C LYS A 23 -3.22 3.43 -10.71
N LEU A 24 -3.03 3.84 -9.45
CA LEU A 24 -2.53 5.18 -9.12
C LEU A 24 -1.10 5.40 -9.64
N SER A 25 -0.22 4.41 -9.45
CA SER A 25 1.16 4.49 -9.96
C SER A 25 1.17 4.61 -11.48
N ASP A 26 0.39 3.78 -12.18
CA ASP A 26 0.28 3.80 -13.65
C ASP A 26 -0.25 5.17 -14.14
N ALA A 27 -1.20 5.77 -13.44
CA ALA A 27 -1.84 7.02 -13.80
C ALA A 27 -1.04 8.27 -13.42
N THR A 28 -0.25 8.22 -12.34
CA THR A 28 0.49 9.38 -11.82
C THR A 28 1.97 9.36 -12.13
N GLY A 29 2.53 8.20 -12.48
CA GLY A 29 3.98 7.99 -12.60
C GLY A 29 4.72 8.05 -11.25
N LEU A 30 4.02 7.98 -10.13
CA LEU A 30 4.65 7.90 -8.80
C LEU A 30 5.24 6.51 -8.58
N PRO A 31 6.46 6.39 -8.01
CA PRO A 31 7.04 5.12 -7.63
C PRO A 31 6.14 4.38 -6.64
N LEU A 32 5.90 3.09 -6.87
CA LEU A 32 5.10 2.22 -6.00
C LEU A 32 5.98 1.25 -5.22
N PHE A 33 5.76 1.19 -3.93
CA PHE A 33 6.40 0.26 -3.00
C PHE A 33 5.34 -0.57 -2.28
N HIS A 34 5.35 -1.88 -2.55
CA HIS A 34 4.55 -2.84 -1.80
C HIS A 34 5.33 -3.28 -0.57
N LEU A 35 4.82 -3.04 0.64
CA LEU A 35 5.49 -3.42 1.88
C LEU A 35 5.66 -4.93 2.00
N ASP A 36 4.74 -5.71 1.43
CA ASP A 36 4.85 -7.17 1.39
C ASP A 36 6.09 -7.63 0.63
N ASN A 37 6.45 -6.99 -0.50
CA ASN A 37 7.68 -7.28 -1.25
C ASN A 37 8.96 -6.87 -0.50
N ILE A 38 8.87 -5.96 0.47
CA ILE A 38 10.00 -5.57 1.32
C ILE A 38 10.15 -6.57 2.48
N TRP A 39 9.03 -6.99 3.06
CA TRP A 39 8.98 -7.87 4.22
C TRP A 39 9.31 -9.32 3.88
N TRP A 40 8.67 -9.86 2.85
CA TRP A 40 8.72 -11.27 2.50
C TRP A 40 9.84 -11.61 1.51
N LYS A 41 10.44 -12.78 1.69
CA LYS A 41 11.33 -13.43 0.74
C LYS A 41 10.57 -14.48 -0.08
N SER A 42 11.18 -14.94 -1.18
CA SER A 42 10.56 -15.95 -2.06
C SER A 42 10.36 -17.33 -1.40
N ASP A 43 11.13 -17.63 -0.35
CA ASP A 43 11.00 -18.85 0.44
C ASP A 43 9.93 -18.76 1.56
N ARG A 44 9.11 -17.70 1.54
CA ARG A 44 8.09 -17.36 2.55
C ARG A 44 8.66 -16.98 3.92
N SER A 45 9.97 -16.92 4.08
CA SER A 45 10.58 -16.28 5.25
C SER A 45 10.50 -14.76 5.13
N HIS A 46 10.84 -14.05 6.19
CA HIS A 46 10.84 -12.59 6.18
C HIS A 46 12.17 -12.02 6.67
N ILE A 47 12.39 -10.75 6.39
CA ILE A 47 13.53 -10.00 6.95
C ILE A 47 13.29 -9.64 8.42
N SER A 48 14.30 -9.15 9.12
CA SER A 48 14.12 -8.66 10.49
C SER A 48 13.30 -7.36 10.51
N ARG A 49 12.72 -7.04 11.67
CA ARG A 49 11.97 -5.78 11.86
C ARG A 49 12.88 -4.56 11.67
N GLU A 50 14.09 -4.63 12.15
CA GLU A 50 15.11 -3.57 12.05
C GLU A 50 15.49 -3.32 10.59
N GLU A 51 15.67 -4.39 9.81
CA GLU A 51 15.95 -4.28 8.37
C GLU A 51 14.76 -3.69 7.62
N PHE A 52 13.54 -4.12 7.96
CA PHE A 52 12.32 -3.57 7.37
C PHE A 52 12.17 -2.07 7.67
N ASP A 53 12.37 -1.67 8.93
CA ASP A 53 12.26 -0.27 9.36
C ASP A 53 13.31 0.61 8.68
N LYS A 54 14.52 0.11 8.51
CA LYS A 54 15.59 0.80 7.78
C LYS A 54 15.18 1.03 6.33
N LYS A 55 14.75 -0.03 5.63
CA LYS A 55 14.31 0.08 4.22
C LYS A 55 13.12 1.02 4.05
N LEU A 56 12.13 0.92 4.94
CA LEU A 56 10.99 1.83 4.93
C LEU A 56 11.42 3.27 5.20
N GLY A 57 12.31 3.49 6.17
CA GLY A 57 12.87 4.82 6.46
C GLY A 57 13.55 5.45 5.24
N GLU A 58 14.34 4.67 4.49
CA GLU A 58 14.97 5.12 3.24
C GLU A 58 13.94 5.56 2.19
N ILE A 59 12.84 4.79 2.02
CA ILE A 59 11.75 5.15 1.10
C ILE A 59 11.08 6.47 1.52
N LEU A 60 10.82 6.64 2.81
CA LEU A 60 10.13 7.82 3.35
C LEU A 60 10.92 9.12 3.17
N THR A 61 12.25 9.07 2.98
CA THR A 61 13.08 10.25 2.68
C THR A 61 12.89 10.80 1.28
N ALA A 62 12.35 10.00 0.36
CA ALA A 62 12.14 10.44 -1.02
C ALA A 62 11.01 11.49 -1.14
N ASP A 63 11.07 12.31 -2.19
CA ASP A 63 10.13 13.42 -2.41
C ASP A 63 8.74 12.96 -2.89
N ARG A 64 8.65 11.73 -3.38
CA ARG A 64 7.41 11.20 -3.97
C ARG A 64 7.39 9.67 -3.95
N TRP A 65 6.25 9.11 -3.58
CA TRP A 65 6.04 7.67 -3.55
C TRP A 65 4.56 7.31 -3.30
N ILE A 66 4.21 6.08 -3.65
CA ILE A 66 3.03 5.38 -3.18
C ILE A 66 3.53 4.20 -2.35
N ILE A 67 3.08 4.07 -1.11
CA ILE A 67 3.37 2.93 -0.25
C ILE A 67 2.07 2.17 0.01
N ASP A 68 2.06 0.89 -0.40
CA ASP A 68 0.97 -0.04 -0.22
C ASP A 68 1.31 -1.06 0.87
N GLY A 69 0.37 -1.30 1.75
CA GLY A 69 0.47 -2.32 2.79
C GLY A 69 -0.04 -1.84 4.14
N ASP A 70 -0.58 -2.77 4.93
CA ASP A 70 -1.21 -2.40 6.18
C ASP A 70 -0.21 -2.21 7.33
N TYR A 71 0.63 -3.16 7.68
CA TYR A 71 1.73 -3.07 8.66
C TYR A 71 1.53 -2.03 9.78
N SER A 72 0.55 -2.27 10.66
CA SER A 72 0.07 -1.31 11.68
C SER A 72 1.19 -0.73 12.56
N ARG A 73 2.22 -1.51 12.86
CA ARG A 73 3.39 -1.08 13.62
C ARG A 73 4.11 0.13 13.00
N THR A 74 3.98 0.33 11.70
CA THR A 74 4.63 1.41 10.97
C THR A 74 3.70 2.58 10.60
N TYR A 75 2.44 2.53 11.01
CA TYR A 75 1.49 3.59 10.68
C TYR A 75 2.00 4.98 11.08
N GLU A 76 2.45 5.13 12.32
CA GLU A 76 2.89 6.42 12.87
C GLU A 76 3.97 7.07 11.98
N MET A 77 5.02 6.35 11.63
CA MET A 77 6.12 6.90 10.83
C MET A 77 5.69 7.21 9.39
N ARG A 78 4.73 6.45 8.85
CA ARG A 78 4.20 6.68 7.50
C ARG A 78 3.24 7.88 7.47
N PHE A 79 2.37 8.03 8.49
CA PHE A 79 1.49 9.19 8.63
C PHE A 79 2.28 10.48 8.80
N ALA A 80 3.37 10.46 9.57
CA ALA A 80 4.24 11.62 9.77
C ALA A 80 4.95 12.07 8.48
N ALA A 81 5.13 11.17 7.50
CA ALA A 81 5.86 11.45 6.27
C ALA A 81 4.95 11.68 5.05
N CYS A 82 3.69 11.22 5.09
CA CYS A 82 2.79 11.32 3.95
C CYS A 82 2.07 12.66 3.87
N ASP A 83 1.57 13.00 2.70
CA ASP A 83 0.64 14.10 2.45
C ASP A 83 -0.77 13.61 2.13
N THR A 84 -0.92 12.31 1.84
CA THR A 84 -2.18 11.70 1.42
C THR A 84 -2.33 10.30 1.98
N VAL A 85 -3.50 10.00 2.51
CA VAL A 85 -3.90 8.66 2.95
C VAL A 85 -5.13 8.22 2.16
N ILE A 86 -5.03 7.05 1.54
CA ILE A 86 -6.16 6.34 0.93
C ILE A 86 -6.47 5.17 1.85
N PHE A 87 -7.62 5.23 2.51
CA PHE A 87 -8.08 4.23 3.44
C PHE A 87 -9.27 3.46 2.87
N LEU A 88 -9.05 2.16 2.60
CA LEU A 88 -10.11 1.25 2.16
C LEU A 88 -10.77 0.64 3.39
N ASP A 89 -11.74 1.37 3.96
CA ASP A 89 -12.50 1.02 5.17
C ASP A 89 -13.74 0.19 4.81
N TYR A 90 -13.49 -0.97 4.16
CA TYR A 90 -14.54 -1.86 3.66
C TYR A 90 -15.08 -2.77 4.75
N SER A 91 -16.25 -3.36 4.49
CA SER A 91 -16.88 -4.33 5.38
C SER A 91 -16.05 -5.61 5.50
N LEU A 92 -16.28 -6.34 6.59
CA LEU A 92 -15.69 -7.66 6.82
C LEU A 92 -15.96 -8.60 5.63
N ASP A 93 -17.20 -8.65 5.17
CA ASP A 93 -17.62 -9.54 4.07
C ASP A 93 -16.87 -9.22 2.77
N GLU A 94 -16.71 -7.94 2.45
CA GLU A 94 -16.00 -7.49 1.25
C GLU A 94 -14.52 -7.85 1.28
N CYS A 95 -13.88 -7.70 2.45
CA CYS A 95 -12.50 -8.07 2.67
C CYS A 95 -12.31 -9.60 2.67
N MET A 96 -13.21 -10.34 3.32
CA MET A 96 -13.21 -11.80 3.35
C MET A 96 -13.38 -12.38 1.94
N ASN A 97 -14.30 -11.86 1.15
CA ASN A 97 -14.45 -12.25 -0.25
C ASN A 97 -13.17 -11.96 -1.05
N GLY A 98 -12.54 -10.81 -0.80
CA GLY A 98 -11.31 -10.42 -1.46
C GLY A 98 -10.12 -11.34 -1.17
N ILE A 99 -9.97 -11.87 0.04
CA ILE A 99 -8.92 -12.86 0.32
C ILE A 99 -9.22 -14.23 -0.29
N LYS A 100 -10.50 -14.63 -0.38
CA LYS A 100 -10.91 -15.86 -1.06
C LYS A 100 -10.67 -15.81 -2.57
N GLU A 101 -11.00 -14.68 -3.20
CA GLU A 101 -10.86 -14.47 -4.65
C GLU A 101 -9.41 -14.54 -5.15
N ARG A 102 -8.41 -14.32 -4.30
CA ARG A 102 -6.99 -14.31 -4.70
C ARG A 102 -6.30 -15.68 -4.60
N VAL A 103 -6.90 -16.66 -3.93
CA VAL A 103 -6.37 -18.03 -3.86
C VAL A 103 -6.18 -18.59 -5.26
N GLY A 104 -5.03 -19.19 -5.52
CA GLY A 104 -4.65 -19.74 -6.84
C GLY A 104 -4.27 -18.68 -7.89
N LYS A 105 -4.24 -17.39 -7.56
CA LYS A 105 -3.89 -16.33 -8.50
C LYS A 105 -2.49 -15.77 -8.23
N ALA A 106 -1.71 -15.59 -9.30
CA ALA A 106 -0.44 -14.87 -9.21
C ALA A 106 -0.67 -13.40 -8.86
N ARG A 107 0.22 -12.85 -8.02
CA ARG A 107 0.17 -11.46 -7.53
C ARG A 107 1.52 -10.78 -7.76
N THR A 108 1.50 -9.45 -7.81
CA THR A 108 2.73 -8.63 -7.98
C THR A 108 3.27 -8.10 -6.67
N ASP A 109 2.50 -8.16 -5.61
CA ASP A 109 2.82 -7.63 -4.28
C ASP A 109 3.37 -8.68 -3.31
N ILE A 110 3.34 -9.98 -3.69
CA ILE A 110 4.03 -11.07 -2.99
C ILE A 110 4.76 -11.97 -4.01
N PRO A 111 5.88 -12.60 -3.62
CA PRO A 111 6.69 -13.40 -4.55
C PRO A 111 6.24 -14.86 -4.71
N TRP A 112 5.03 -15.24 -4.26
CA TRP A 112 4.46 -16.59 -4.42
C TRP A 112 2.95 -16.54 -4.70
N THR A 113 2.38 -17.68 -5.08
CA THR A 113 0.93 -17.88 -5.17
C THR A 113 0.41 -18.50 -3.88
N GLU A 114 -0.73 -18.02 -3.39
CA GLU A 114 -1.44 -18.60 -2.25
C GLU A 114 -2.30 -19.78 -2.76
N ASP A 115 -1.93 -21.01 -2.42
CA ASP A 115 -2.63 -22.22 -2.88
C ASP A 115 -3.91 -22.51 -2.09
N GLU A 116 -3.97 -22.03 -0.85
CA GLU A 116 -5.10 -22.15 0.07
C GLU A 116 -5.27 -20.88 0.90
N LEU A 117 -6.42 -20.78 1.57
CA LEU A 117 -6.70 -19.64 2.44
C LEU A 117 -5.99 -19.82 3.79
N ASP A 118 -5.04 -18.93 4.08
CA ASP A 118 -4.29 -18.94 5.32
C ASP A 118 -5.20 -18.58 6.51
N PRO A 119 -5.32 -19.47 7.54
CA PRO A 119 -6.11 -19.19 8.72
C PRO A 119 -5.66 -17.96 9.51
N GLU A 120 -4.37 -17.64 9.52
CA GLU A 120 -3.84 -16.44 10.17
C GLU A 120 -4.32 -15.17 9.46
N LEU A 121 -4.35 -15.20 8.13
CA LEU A 121 -4.89 -14.11 7.32
C LEU A 121 -6.40 -13.92 7.55
N VAL A 122 -7.17 -15.01 7.64
CA VAL A 122 -8.59 -14.96 8.00
C VAL A 122 -8.78 -14.27 9.35
N ASN A 123 -8.03 -14.69 10.36
CA ASN A 123 -8.07 -14.09 11.69
C ASN A 123 -7.69 -12.59 11.68
N GLN A 124 -6.74 -12.19 10.86
CA GLN A 124 -6.39 -10.77 10.67
C GLN A 124 -7.57 -9.97 10.10
N VAL A 125 -8.28 -10.52 9.11
CA VAL A 125 -9.45 -9.88 8.50
C VAL A 125 -10.59 -9.75 9.51
N GLU A 126 -10.90 -10.81 10.27
CA GLU A 126 -11.97 -10.82 11.28
C GLU A 126 -11.73 -9.79 12.40
N ASN A 127 -10.48 -9.63 12.81
CA ASN A 127 -10.12 -8.71 13.90
C ASN A 127 -9.80 -7.29 13.44
N TYR A 128 -9.73 -7.02 12.14
CA TYR A 128 -9.27 -5.74 11.60
C TYR A 128 -10.04 -4.54 12.13
N ALA A 129 -11.36 -4.64 12.18
CA ALA A 129 -12.24 -3.56 12.63
C ALA A 129 -11.98 -3.13 14.08
N ASN A 130 -11.54 -4.08 14.93
CA ASN A 130 -11.28 -3.84 16.36
C ASN A 130 -9.81 -3.53 16.64
N ALA A 131 -8.88 -4.02 15.83
CA ALA A 131 -7.44 -3.85 16.05
C ALA A 131 -6.86 -2.66 15.28
N ASN A 132 -6.97 -2.63 13.97
CA ASN A 132 -6.25 -1.70 13.12
C ASN A 132 -7.05 -0.41 12.84
N ARG A 133 -8.35 -0.57 12.57
CA ARG A 133 -9.23 0.57 12.23
C ARG A 133 -9.23 1.68 13.28
N PRO A 134 -9.35 1.43 14.60
CA PRO A 134 -9.32 2.49 15.62
C PRO A 134 -7.98 3.25 15.64
N VAL A 135 -6.86 2.56 15.40
CA VAL A 135 -5.53 3.18 15.33
C VAL A 135 -5.48 4.17 14.15
N ILE A 136 -5.98 3.75 12.97
CA ILE A 136 -6.02 4.63 11.79
C ILE A 136 -6.86 5.88 12.07
N LEU A 137 -8.02 5.72 12.71
CA LEU A 137 -8.88 6.85 13.04
C LEU A 137 -8.20 7.82 14.01
N SER A 138 -7.49 7.32 15.02
CA SER A 138 -6.73 8.19 15.95
C SER A 138 -5.57 8.92 15.25
N LEU A 139 -4.95 8.29 14.26
CA LEU A 139 -3.91 8.94 13.45
C LEU A 139 -4.48 10.03 12.54
N PHE A 140 -5.68 9.87 12.05
CA PHE A 140 -6.36 10.97 11.36
C PHE A 140 -6.62 12.18 12.24
N GLU A 141 -6.88 11.99 13.50
CA GLU A 141 -7.01 13.10 14.47
C GLU A 141 -5.66 13.74 14.76
N LYS A 142 -4.62 12.92 14.91
CA LYS A 142 -3.26 13.37 15.20
C LYS A 142 -2.61 14.13 14.03
N TYR A 143 -2.93 13.76 12.78
CA TYR A 143 -2.40 14.36 11.56
C TYR A 143 -3.52 15.03 10.74
N PRO A 144 -4.08 16.17 11.20
CA PRO A 144 -5.27 16.79 10.59
C PRO A 144 -5.01 17.33 9.19
N ASP A 145 -3.77 17.67 8.84
CA ASP A 145 -3.40 18.29 7.56
C ASP A 145 -3.22 17.28 6.42
N VAL A 146 -3.22 15.98 6.72
CA VAL A 146 -3.11 14.93 5.70
C VAL A 146 -4.40 14.84 4.89
N ASN A 147 -4.29 14.82 3.56
CA ASN A 147 -5.44 14.59 2.68
C ASN A 147 -5.98 13.18 2.92
N ARG A 148 -7.30 13.06 3.13
CA ARG A 148 -7.95 11.79 3.49
C ARG A 148 -8.94 11.40 2.40
N PHE A 149 -8.73 10.21 1.83
CA PHE A 149 -9.67 9.55 0.94
C PHE A 149 -10.09 8.24 1.60
N VAL A 150 -11.31 8.20 2.14
CA VAL A 150 -11.85 7.04 2.85
C VAL A 150 -12.99 6.48 2.03
N PHE A 151 -12.86 5.21 1.64
CA PHE A 151 -13.86 4.52 0.84
C PHE A 151 -14.47 3.37 1.63
N LYS A 152 -15.77 3.21 1.54
CA LYS A 152 -16.54 2.18 2.24
C LYS A 152 -16.81 0.95 1.40
N SER A 153 -16.56 1.02 0.09
CA SER A 153 -16.77 -0.07 -0.85
C SER A 153 -15.86 0.01 -2.06
N ARG A 154 -15.67 -1.11 -2.75
CA ARG A 154 -14.93 -1.17 -4.02
C ARG A 154 -15.53 -0.29 -5.12
N PRO A 155 -16.89 -0.25 -5.32
CA PRO A 155 -17.50 0.67 -6.28
C PRO A 155 -17.19 2.14 -6.02
N GLU A 156 -17.27 2.59 -4.76
CA GLU A 156 -16.95 3.97 -4.38
C GLU A 156 -15.51 4.34 -4.73
N ALA A 157 -14.55 3.48 -4.41
CA ALA A 157 -13.16 3.70 -4.75
C ALA A 157 -12.91 3.66 -6.27
N ALA A 158 -13.62 2.80 -7.00
CA ALA A 158 -13.52 2.70 -8.46
C ALA A 158 -14.09 3.94 -9.16
N GLU A 159 -15.20 4.47 -8.68
CA GLU A 159 -15.81 5.71 -9.17
C GLU A 159 -14.87 6.89 -8.97
N TRP A 160 -14.30 7.03 -7.76
CA TRP A 160 -13.31 8.05 -7.47
C TRP A 160 -12.09 7.96 -8.39
N MET A 161 -11.55 6.75 -8.61
CA MET A 161 -10.42 6.53 -9.52
C MET A 161 -10.74 6.97 -10.95
N SER A 162 -11.94 6.67 -11.43
CA SER A 162 -12.40 7.06 -12.77
C SER A 162 -12.55 8.58 -12.91
N GLY A 163 -12.92 9.26 -11.81
CA GLY A 163 -13.09 10.71 -11.75
C GLY A 163 -11.79 11.50 -11.56
N LEU A 164 -10.67 10.83 -11.30
CA LEU A 164 -9.40 11.54 -11.04
C LEU A 164 -8.90 12.35 -12.24
N GLY A 165 -9.43 12.14 -13.46
CA GLY A 165 -9.10 12.95 -14.65
C GLY A 165 -7.60 13.29 -14.72
N LEU A 166 -6.74 12.31 -14.44
CA LEU A 166 -5.30 12.52 -14.25
C LEU A 166 -4.70 12.97 -15.55
N ASN A 167 -4.60 14.30 -15.70
CA ASN A 167 -3.82 14.92 -16.75
C ASN A 167 -2.37 14.48 -16.54
N SER A 168 -1.83 13.69 -17.47
CA SER A 168 -0.43 13.26 -17.52
C SER A 168 0.56 14.43 -17.35
N ASP A 169 0.15 15.65 -17.66
CA ASP A 169 0.97 16.84 -17.62
C ASP A 169 1.31 17.34 -16.19
N LEU A 170 0.46 17.05 -15.19
CA LEU A 170 0.72 17.41 -13.79
C LEU A 170 1.71 16.47 -13.10
N TYR A 171 1.92 15.30 -13.66
CA TYR A 171 2.79 14.24 -13.14
C TYR A 171 3.90 13.87 -14.14
N ALA A 172 4.03 14.63 -15.25
CA ALA A 172 5.12 14.46 -16.20
C ALA A 172 6.45 14.34 -15.44
N PRO A 173 7.27 13.34 -15.75
CA PRO A 173 8.52 13.12 -15.04
C PRO A 173 9.39 14.35 -15.23
N ILE A 174 9.79 15.00 -14.13
CA ILE A 174 10.95 15.89 -14.12
C ILE A 174 12.18 14.97 -14.24
N PHE A 175 12.27 14.28 -15.36
CA PHE A 175 13.42 13.48 -15.73
C PHE A 175 14.07 14.04 -16.97
N ARG A 176 14.98 15.00 -16.76
CA ARG A 176 16.24 14.96 -17.49
C ARG A 176 17.32 14.54 -16.50
N SER A 177 17.88 13.35 -16.72
CA SER A 177 19.12 12.81 -16.17
C SER A 177 19.21 12.65 -14.63
N GLN A 178 18.75 11.52 -14.14
CA GLN A 178 19.50 10.67 -13.21
C GLN A 178 18.72 9.36 -13.03
N THR A 179 19.05 8.36 -13.81
CA THR A 179 18.70 6.98 -13.49
C THR A 179 19.45 6.60 -12.22
N PRO A 180 18.76 6.26 -11.11
CA PRO A 180 19.41 5.49 -10.09
C PRO A 180 19.67 4.11 -10.70
N HIS A 181 20.92 3.77 -10.91
CA HIS A 181 21.32 2.41 -11.14
C HIS A 181 20.93 1.57 -9.92
N TYR A 182 19.75 1.01 -9.93
CA TYR A 182 19.51 -0.20 -9.18
C TYR A 182 20.40 -1.27 -9.83
N ARG A 183 21.65 -1.34 -9.37
CA ARG A 183 22.48 -2.54 -9.57
C ARG A 183 21.70 -3.66 -8.89
N ALA A 184 21.10 -4.52 -9.71
CA ALA A 184 20.79 -5.86 -9.30
C ALA A 184 22.09 -6.40 -8.67
N PHE A 185 22.06 -6.66 -7.37
CA PHE A 185 23.09 -7.47 -6.73
C PHE A 185 22.92 -8.88 -7.31
N GLY A 186 23.68 -9.10 -8.40
CA GLY A 186 23.81 -10.39 -9.00
C GLY A 186 24.39 -11.37 -7.98
N LEU A 187 23.82 -12.55 -8.02
CA LEU A 187 24.40 -13.77 -7.52
C LEU A 187 25.89 -13.86 -7.89
N PHE A 188 26.74 -14.09 -6.91
CA PHE A 188 27.96 -14.87 -7.07
C PHE A 188 28.05 -15.89 -5.94
N LEU A 189 27.94 -17.20 -6.37
CA LEU A 189 28.38 -18.46 -5.75
C LEU A 189 27.89 -18.74 -4.32
#